data_944b9f32a1714d4622ae8498a3d30943
#
_entry.id   944b9f32a1714d4622ae8498a3d30943
#
_cell.length_a   1.000
_cell.length_b   1.000
_cell.length_c   1.000
_cell.angle_alpha   90.00
_cell.angle_beta   90.00
_cell.angle_gamma   90.00
#
_symmetry.space_group_name_H-M   'P 1'
#
loop_
_entity.id
_entity.type
_entity.pdbx_description
1 polymer ?
#
loop_
_entity_poly.entity_id
_entity_poly.type
_entity_poly.pdbx_seq_one_letter_code
_entity_poly.pdbx_strand_id
1 'polypeptide(L)'
;MYDLGLGNVGAGYIGRDGVLLVDKPEQADVVAEALLAQDRALGDKRILQAVRTLRSVLPQQQGEKLVMLRRIADKLDRYRRLISDEEWADLRDFRPPAELRLLTVSDLPRRIREAFTEVDGQTGRLIGIDADPSRFNESDGRELIRLARSLTVEAEGKRWVAASSSTLFAAMLEVIMRDGPKLTERCLLLTVLLVFATFGLRGAWPVLLSLSVGLLWLLGAVAHLDLKVNFLNFVALPITIGIGVEYATNLWARCRAAAVSRLTLPQILAETGSAVSLCSLTTIIGYSSLLLAQNRALQSFGKVACLGEVTCLLAALLIVPAVARLATSRDRTSS
;
A
#
# COMPACT_ATOMS: atom_id res chain seq x y z
N MET A 1 1.07 11.01 18.33
CA MET A 1 -0.17 10.21 18.45
C MET A 1 -1.08 10.96 19.41
N TYR A 2 -1.93 11.82 18.88
CA TYR A 2 -2.90 12.56 19.70
C TYR A 2 -4.10 11.66 19.91
N ASP A 3 -4.16 11.04 21.08
CA ASP A 3 -5.34 10.37 21.59
C ASP A 3 -6.35 11.45 22.02
N LEU A 4 -7.07 11.97 21.06
CA LEU A 4 -8.29 12.72 21.32
C LEU A 4 -9.36 11.66 21.59
N GLY A 5 -9.63 11.37 22.87
CA GLY A 5 -10.66 10.41 23.32
C GLY A 5 -12.09 10.66 22.79
N LEU A 6 -12.24 11.57 21.86
CA LEU A 6 -13.43 11.84 21.03
C LEU A 6 -13.40 11.08 19.68
N GLY A 7 -12.22 10.63 19.21
CA GLY A 7 -12.09 9.94 17.91
C GLY A 7 -12.74 8.55 17.87
N ASN A 8 -12.74 7.85 18.98
CA ASN A 8 -13.26 6.47 19.01
C ASN A 8 -14.79 6.36 19.04
N VAL A 9 -15.50 7.36 19.54
CA VAL A 9 -16.97 7.29 19.62
C VAL A 9 -17.62 7.62 18.29
N GLY A 10 -17.10 8.55 17.52
CA GLY A 10 -17.58 8.87 16.16
C GLY A 10 -17.23 7.78 15.15
N ALA A 11 -15.99 7.29 15.15
CA ALA A 11 -15.52 6.24 14.25
C ALA A 11 -16.28 4.90 14.45
N GLY A 12 -16.71 4.59 15.68
CA GLY A 12 -17.50 3.39 15.96
C GLY A 12 -18.90 3.37 15.33
N TYR A 13 -19.43 4.53 14.95
CA TYR A 13 -20.76 4.64 14.30
C TYR A 13 -20.66 4.74 12.76
N ILE A 14 -19.62 5.38 12.22
CA ILE A 14 -19.50 5.57 10.77
C ILE A 14 -18.89 4.35 10.09
N GLY A 15 -17.94 3.67 10.73
CA GLY A 15 -17.15 2.59 10.13
C GLY A 15 -15.65 2.85 10.32
N ARG A 16 -14.90 1.78 10.54
CA ARG A 16 -13.46 1.85 10.89
C ARG A 16 -12.55 1.77 9.66
N ASP A 17 -13.00 1.08 8.63
CA ASP A 17 -12.14 0.66 7.53
C ASP A 17 -12.32 1.49 6.26
N GLY A 18 -13.42 2.24 6.16
CA GLY A 18 -13.65 3.14 5.05
C GLY A 18 -14.88 4.01 5.21
N VAL A 19 -14.84 5.17 4.57
CA VAL A 19 -15.97 6.08 4.47
C VAL A 19 -16.19 6.43 3.01
N LEU A 20 -17.43 6.31 2.54
CA LEU A 20 -17.81 6.68 1.18
C LEU A 20 -18.75 7.89 1.24
N LEU A 21 -18.49 8.86 0.37
CA LEU A 21 -19.28 10.07 0.25
C LEU A 21 -20.10 10.01 -1.05
N VAL A 22 -21.41 10.13 -0.93
CA VAL A 22 -22.31 10.24 -2.08
C VAL A 22 -22.69 11.70 -2.37
N ASP A 23 -23.19 11.98 -3.58
CA ASP A 23 -23.53 13.35 -3.97
C ASP A 23 -24.83 13.84 -3.29
N LYS A 24 -25.78 12.93 -3.05
CA LYS A 24 -27.08 13.23 -2.43
C LYS A 24 -27.41 12.21 -1.35
N PRO A 25 -28.09 12.62 -0.25
CA PRO A 25 -28.46 11.70 0.84
C PRO A 25 -29.33 10.52 0.40
N GLU A 26 -30.15 10.68 -0.64
CA GLU A 26 -31.02 9.62 -1.16
C GLU A 26 -30.25 8.48 -1.79
N GLN A 27 -29.05 8.76 -2.29
CA GLN A 27 -28.17 7.78 -2.94
C GLN A 27 -27.46 6.87 -1.92
N ALA A 28 -27.36 7.30 -0.65
CA ALA A 28 -26.59 6.59 0.36
C ALA A 28 -27.08 5.14 0.55
N ASP A 29 -28.39 4.93 0.63
CA ASP A 29 -28.95 3.60 0.83
C ASP A 29 -28.79 2.73 -0.42
N VAL A 30 -28.97 3.30 -1.62
CA VAL A 30 -28.82 2.59 -2.91
C VAL A 30 -27.37 2.13 -3.10
N VAL A 31 -26.40 3.02 -2.84
CA VAL A 31 -24.98 2.70 -2.96
C VAL A 31 -24.55 1.70 -1.90
N ALA A 32 -25.07 1.80 -0.66
CA ALA A 32 -24.80 0.86 0.41
C ALA A 32 -25.32 -0.55 0.09
N GLU A 33 -26.55 -0.65 -0.46
CA GLU A 33 -27.11 -1.93 -0.88
C GLU A 33 -26.34 -2.53 -2.05
N ALA A 34 -25.94 -1.73 -3.04
CA ALA A 34 -25.12 -2.18 -4.16
C ALA A 34 -23.77 -2.73 -3.67
N LEU A 35 -23.13 -2.05 -2.70
CA LEU A 35 -21.87 -2.48 -2.10
C LEU A 35 -22.02 -3.82 -1.38
N LEU A 36 -23.08 -3.97 -0.58
CA LEU A 36 -23.40 -5.23 0.11
C LEU A 36 -23.76 -6.36 -0.86
N ALA A 37 -24.47 -6.06 -1.94
CA ALA A 37 -24.82 -7.04 -2.96
C ALA A 37 -23.56 -7.53 -3.70
N GLN A 38 -22.66 -6.63 -4.05
CA GLN A 38 -21.37 -6.97 -4.66
C GLN A 38 -20.53 -7.86 -3.74
N ASP A 39 -20.43 -7.54 -2.44
CA ASP A 39 -19.66 -8.33 -1.49
C ASP A 39 -20.30 -9.71 -1.26
N ARG A 40 -21.62 -9.80 -1.17
CA ARG A 40 -22.34 -11.08 -1.08
C ARG A 40 -22.11 -11.99 -2.29
N ALA A 41 -21.97 -11.43 -3.49
CA ALA A 41 -21.69 -12.18 -4.71
C ALA A 41 -20.31 -12.86 -4.67
N LEU A 42 -19.38 -12.40 -3.81
CA LEU A 42 -18.06 -13.01 -3.61
C LEU A 42 -18.12 -14.31 -2.77
N GLY A 43 -19.26 -14.67 -2.19
CA GLY A 43 -19.45 -15.89 -1.39
C GLY A 43 -18.48 -15.95 -0.20
N ASP A 44 -17.68 -17.02 -0.14
CA ASP A 44 -16.69 -17.20 0.95
C ASP A 44 -15.56 -16.15 0.95
N LYS A 45 -15.39 -15.43 -0.16
CA LYS A 45 -14.40 -14.36 -0.30
C LYS A 45 -14.92 -12.98 0.11
N ARG A 46 -16.13 -12.89 0.64
CA ARG A 46 -16.67 -11.64 1.18
C ARG A 46 -15.77 -11.08 2.27
N ILE A 47 -15.63 -9.76 2.31
CA ILE A 47 -14.75 -9.06 3.24
C ILE A 47 -15.55 -8.13 4.15
N LEU A 48 -16.67 -7.58 3.66
CA LEU A 48 -17.42 -6.58 4.41
C LEU A 48 -18.18 -7.21 5.59
N GLN A 49 -18.04 -6.62 6.76
CA GLN A 49 -18.79 -6.96 7.96
C GLN A 49 -20.08 -6.16 8.05
N ALA A 50 -19.97 -4.83 7.84
CA ALA A 50 -21.12 -3.93 7.91
C ALA A 50 -20.94 -2.72 6.98
N VAL A 51 -22.06 -2.27 6.43
CA VAL A 51 -22.16 -0.99 5.71
C VAL A 51 -23.28 -0.19 6.39
N ARG A 52 -22.96 1.02 6.82
CA ARG A 52 -23.87 1.85 7.63
C ARG A 52 -24.15 3.17 6.95
N THR A 53 -25.43 3.47 6.78
CA THR A 53 -25.92 4.80 6.42
C THR A 53 -26.59 5.44 7.63
N LEU A 54 -26.85 6.74 7.59
CA LEU A 54 -27.60 7.40 8.66
C LEU A 54 -28.99 6.77 8.86
N ARG A 55 -29.63 6.35 7.78
CA ARG A 55 -30.95 5.67 7.85
C ARG A 55 -30.86 4.25 8.39
N SER A 56 -29.77 3.54 8.14
CA SER A 56 -29.59 2.16 8.63
C SER A 56 -29.48 2.08 10.16
N VAL A 57 -29.18 3.21 10.84
CA VAL A 57 -29.17 3.30 12.30
C VAL A 57 -30.59 3.33 12.88
N LEU A 58 -31.55 3.75 12.09
CA LEU A 58 -32.96 3.71 12.50
C LEU A 58 -33.46 2.26 12.52
N PRO A 59 -34.32 1.89 13.49
CA PRO A 59 -34.93 0.57 13.51
C PRO A 59 -35.67 0.29 12.21
N GLN A 60 -35.39 -0.83 11.60
CA GLN A 60 -36.10 -1.25 10.38
C GLN A 60 -37.51 -1.75 10.73
N GLN A 61 -38.45 -1.68 9.76
CA GLN A 61 -39.81 -2.15 9.90
C GLN A 61 -40.54 -1.53 11.11
N GLN A 62 -40.31 -0.25 11.37
CA GLN A 62 -40.84 0.45 12.54
C GLN A 62 -42.36 0.37 12.61
N GLY A 63 -43.07 0.44 11.47
CA GLY A 63 -44.55 0.36 11.43
C GLY A 63 -45.05 -0.96 12.00
N GLU A 64 -44.50 -2.08 11.59
CA GLU A 64 -44.89 -3.41 12.08
C GLU A 64 -44.52 -3.59 13.56
N LYS A 65 -43.34 -3.13 13.95
CA LYS A 65 -42.87 -3.16 15.35
C LYS A 65 -43.80 -2.33 16.26
N LEU A 66 -44.25 -1.16 15.82
CA LEU A 66 -45.18 -0.32 16.55
C LEU A 66 -46.55 -1.02 16.79
N VAL A 67 -47.07 -1.69 15.77
CA VAL A 67 -48.31 -2.48 15.90
C VAL A 67 -48.13 -3.60 16.92
N MET A 68 -46.97 -4.30 16.89
CA MET A 68 -46.67 -5.36 17.83
C MET A 68 -46.46 -4.85 19.25
N LEU A 69 -45.75 -3.75 19.43
CA LEU A 69 -45.54 -3.12 20.74
C LEU A 69 -46.87 -2.64 21.36
N ARG A 70 -47.77 -2.06 20.57
CA ARG A 70 -49.13 -1.70 21.03
C ARG A 70 -49.92 -2.92 21.49
N ARG A 71 -49.86 -4.03 20.73
CA ARG A 71 -50.47 -5.30 21.13
C ARG A 71 -49.91 -5.86 22.44
N ILE A 72 -48.60 -5.70 22.66
CA ILE A 72 -47.94 -6.11 23.91
C ILE A 72 -48.45 -5.23 25.06
N ALA A 73 -48.50 -3.90 24.90
CA ALA A 73 -49.02 -2.98 25.90
C ALA A 73 -50.50 -3.34 26.27
N ASP A 74 -51.35 -3.53 25.26
CA ASP A 74 -52.77 -3.90 25.45
C ASP A 74 -52.93 -5.25 26.19
N LYS A 75 -52.05 -6.22 25.91
CA LYS A 75 -52.03 -7.49 26.64
C LYS A 75 -51.62 -7.30 28.09
N LEU A 76 -50.50 -6.60 28.34
CA LEU A 76 -50.04 -6.34 29.71
C LEU A 76 -51.09 -5.60 30.53
N ASP A 77 -51.76 -4.60 29.95
CA ASP A 77 -52.83 -3.84 30.64
C ASP A 77 -54.05 -4.73 30.97
N ARG A 78 -54.39 -5.70 30.11
CA ARG A 78 -55.47 -6.69 30.42
C ARG A 78 -55.04 -7.65 31.53
N TYR A 79 -53.82 -8.14 31.53
CA TYR A 79 -53.31 -9.08 32.53
C TYR A 79 -53.03 -8.42 33.87
N ARG A 80 -52.88 -7.08 33.95
CA ARG A 80 -52.64 -6.32 35.18
C ARG A 80 -53.68 -6.64 36.27
N ARG A 81 -54.92 -6.92 35.88
CA ARG A 81 -56.01 -7.24 36.82
C ARG A 81 -56.00 -8.68 37.35
N LEU A 82 -55.15 -9.53 36.75
CA LEU A 82 -55.10 -10.98 37.04
C LEU A 82 -53.81 -11.40 37.76
N ILE A 83 -52.84 -10.49 37.92
CA ILE A 83 -51.52 -10.74 38.52
C ILE A 83 -51.33 -9.94 39.79
N SER A 84 -50.47 -10.43 40.68
CA SER A 84 -50.10 -9.74 41.92
C SER A 84 -49.31 -8.47 41.69
N ASP A 85 -49.21 -7.61 42.73
CA ASP A 85 -48.39 -6.40 42.65
C ASP A 85 -46.89 -6.70 42.54
N GLU A 86 -46.42 -7.80 43.07
CA GLU A 86 -45.04 -8.28 42.95
C GLU A 86 -44.72 -8.68 41.50
N GLU A 87 -45.56 -9.50 40.89
CA GLU A 87 -45.41 -9.91 39.47
C GLU A 87 -45.54 -8.71 38.52
N TRP A 88 -46.38 -7.74 38.85
CA TRP A 88 -46.48 -6.52 38.06
C TRP A 88 -45.24 -5.67 38.17
N ALA A 89 -44.57 -5.59 39.31
CA ALA A 89 -43.33 -4.85 39.47
C ALA A 89 -42.24 -5.31 38.49
N ASP A 90 -42.15 -6.63 38.25
CA ASP A 90 -41.23 -7.21 37.30
C ASP A 90 -41.63 -6.96 35.84
N LEU A 91 -42.90 -6.90 35.52
CA LEU A 91 -43.41 -6.76 34.17
C LEU A 91 -43.54 -5.30 33.70
N ARG A 92 -43.74 -4.36 34.62
CA ARG A 92 -44.01 -2.94 34.28
C ARG A 92 -42.88 -2.30 33.45
N ASP A 93 -41.63 -2.71 33.70
CA ASP A 93 -40.49 -2.16 33.02
C ASP A 93 -40.38 -2.64 31.56
N PHE A 94 -41.05 -3.74 31.22
CA PHE A 94 -41.21 -4.24 29.85
C PHE A 94 -42.46 -3.66 29.13
N ARG A 95 -43.30 -2.89 29.83
CA ARG A 95 -44.45 -2.25 29.21
C ARG A 95 -44.02 -1.15 28.28
N PRO A 96 -44.36 -1.23 26.96
CA PRO A 96 -44.06 -0.19 26.03
C PRO A 96 -44.65 1.16 26.45
N PRO A 97 -43.97 2.31 26.21
CA PRO A 97 -44.52 3.64 26.47
C PRO A 97 -45.83 3.88 25.75
N ALA A 98 -46.71 4.71 26.33
CA ALA A 98 -48.00 5.02 25.72
C ALA A 98 -47.86 5.83 24.41
N GLU A 99 -46.83 6.68 24.32
CA GLU A 99 -46.55 7.55 23.18
C GLU A 99 -45.50 6.97 22.24
N LEU A 100 -45.79 5.84 21.63
CA LEU A 100 -44.94 5.26 20.61
C LEU A 100 -45.18 5.92 19.25
N ARG A 101 -44.11 6.51 18.67
CA ARG A 101 -44.13 7.12 17.35
C ARG A 101 -43.01 6.56 16.47
N LEU A 102 -43.10 6.77 15.16
CA LEU A 102 -42.01 6.50 14.25
C LEU A 102 -40.79 7.39 14.58
N LEU A 103 -39.64 6.79 14.71
CA LEU A 103 -38.39 7.51 14.89
C LEU A 103 -37.92 8.05 13.54
N THR A 104 -37.50 9.29 13.55
CA THR A 104 -36.92 9.98 12.40
C THR A 104 -35.42 10.28 12.65
N VAL A 105 -34.72 10.73 11.64
CA VAL A 105 -33.30 11.15 11.78
C VAL A 105 -33.10 12.23 12.85
N SER A 106 -34.10 13.11 13.04
CA SER A 106 -34.07 14.16 14.06
C SER A 106 -34.16 13.61 15.50
N ASP A 107 -34.70 12.42 15.68
CA ASP A 107 -34.79 11.75 16.98
C ASP A 107 -33.52 11.03 17.40
N LEU A 108 -32.57 10.85 16.48
CA LEU A 108 -31.29 10.23 16.78
C LEU A 108 -30.46 11.11 17.72
N PRO A 109 -29.71 10.50 18.66
CA PRO A 109 -28.77 11.22 19.51
C PRO A 109 -27.83 12.12 18.70
N ARG A 110 -27.55 13.31 19.23
CA ARG A 110 -26.69 14.31 18.58
C ARG A 110 -25.36 13.71 18.09
N ARG A 111 -24.73 12.87 18.90
CA ARG A 111 -23.45 12.20 18.54
C ARG A 111 -23.56 11.32 17.31
N ILE A 112 -24.67 10.61 17.11
CA ILE A 112 -24.90 9.77 15.93
C ILE A 112 -25.10 10.66 14.70
N ARG A 113 -25.90 11.72 14.82
CA ARG A 113 -26.10 12.65 13.70
C ARG A 113 -24.81 13.35 13.29
N GLU A 114 -24.05 13.85 14.25
CA GLU A 114 -22.74 14.49 14.02
C GLU A 114 -21.75 13.54 13.33
N ALA A 115 -21.78 12.25 13.65
CA ALA A 115 -20.93 11.25 13.00
C ALA A 115 -21.22 11.14 11.48
N PHE A 116 -22.45 11.34 11.03
CA PHE A 116 -22.86 11.34 9.64
C PHE A 116 -23.04 12.75 9.05
N THR A 117 -22.48 13.76 9.70
CA THR A 117 -22.51 15.16 9.25
C THR A 117 -21.15 15.58 8.75
N GLU A 118 -21.10 16.16 7.59
CA GLU A 118 -19.89 16.68 6.97
C GLU A 118 -19.46 18.02 7.59
N VAL A 119 -18.23 18.46 7.28
CA VAL A 119 -17.69 19.71 7.79
C VAL A 119 -18.50 20.93 7.35
N ASP A 120 -19.14 20.85 6.18
CA ASP A 120 -20.04 21.87 5.62
C ASP A 120 -21.46 21.85 6.24
N GLY A 121 -21.71 20.94 7.18
CA GLY A 121 -23.01 20.77 7.86
C GLY A 121 -24.02 19.90 7.12
N GLN A 122 -23.69 19.38 5.95
CA GLN A 122 -24.58 18.45 5.23
C GLN A 122 -24.59 17.09 5.93
N THR A 123 -25.77 16.47 6.01
CA THR A 123 -25.98 15.24 6.78
C THR A 123 -26.57 14.13 5.88
N GLY A 124 -26.10 12.89 6.08
CA GLY A 124 -26.71 11.71 5.45
C GLY A 124 -26.08 11.30 4.11
N ARG A 125 -25.02 11.95 3.67
CA ARG A 125 -24.25 11.56 2.47
C ARG A 125 -23.11 10.60 2.77
N LEU A 126 -22.77 10.40 4.04
CA LEU A 126 -21.68 9.52 4.46
C LEU A 126 -22.19 8.08 4.63
N ILE A 127 -21.42 7.14 4.08
CA ILE A 127 -21.62 5.70 4.23
C ILE A 127 -20.39 5.16 4.94
N GLY A 128 -20.58 4.59 6.12
CA GLY A 128 -19.52 3.96 6.87
C GLY A 128 -19.37 2.48 6.52
N ILE A 129 -18.15 2.00 6.41
CA ILE A 129 -17.85 0.62 6.01
C ILE A 129 -16.93 -0.01 7.03
N ASP A 130 -17.31 -1.19 7.52
CA ASP A 130 -16.49 -2.06 8.35
C ASP A 130 -16.15 -3.31 7.56
N ALA A 131 -14.86 -3.64 7.49
CA ALA A 131 -14.36 -4.91 6.98
C ALA A 131 -14.12 -5.89 8.13
N ASP A 132 -14.21 -7.19 7.84
CA ASP A 132 -13.92 -8.24 8.81
C ASP A 132 -12.40 -8.55 8.79
N PRO A 133 -11.65 -8.18 9.83
CA PRO A 133 -10.20 -8.34 9.86
C PRO A 133 -9.77 -9.82 9.84
N SER A 134 -10.69 -10.75 10.14
CA SER A 134 -10.40 -12.18 10.05
C SER A 134 -10.40 -12.72 8.62
N ARG A 135 -10.90 -11.95 7.65
CA ARG A 135 -11.12 -12.37 6.27
C ARG A 135 -10.09 -11.84 5.28
N PHE A 136 -9.16 -11.01 5.74
CA PHE A 136 -8.05 -10.51 4.92
C PHE A 136 -6.80 -10.26 5.78
N ASN A 137 -5.64 -10.31 5.13
CA ASN A 137 -4.36 -10.03 5.77
C ASN A 137 -3.83 -8.68 5.27
N GLU A 138 -3.81 -7.68 6.13
CA GLU A 138 -3.30 -6.34 5.80
C GLU A 138 -1.81 -6.32 5.39
N SER A 139 -1.06 -7.36 5.78
CA SER A 139 0.35 -7.49 5.39
C SER A 139 0.53 -8.05 3.98
N ASP A 140 -0.53 -8.58 3.35
CA ASP A 140 -0.50 -9.08 1.98
C ASP A 140 -1.06 -8.04 1.01
N GLY A 141 -0.21 -7.54 0.13
CA GLY A 141 -0.60 -6.55 -0.87
C GLY A 141 -1.72 -7.00 -1.81
N ARG A 142 -1.85 -8.32 -2.08
CA ARG A 142 -2.95 -8.86 -2.88
C ARG A 142 -4.28 -8.77 -2.14
N GLU A 143 -4.27 -9.02 -0.84
CA GLU A 143 -5.44 -8.90 0.02
C GLU A 143 -5.86 -7.43 0.17
N LEU A 144 -4.91 -6.51 0.27
CA LEU A 144 -5.20 -5.07 0.26
C LEU A 144 -5.85 -4.59 -1.04
N ILE A 145 -5.36 -5.08 -2.19
CA ILE A 145 -6.00 -4.78 -3.48
C ILE A 145 -7.42 -5.37 -3.54
N ARG A 146 -7.62 -6.58 -2.99
CA ARG A 146 -8.94 -7.21 -2.90
C ARG A 146 -9.88 -6.39 -2.03
N LEU A 147 -9.44 -5.95 -0.85
CA LEU A 147 -10.18 -5.06 0.03
C LEU A 147 -10.55 -3.76 -0.68
N ALA A 148 -9.61 -3.10 -1.33
CA ALA A 148 -9.86 -1.86 -2.05
C ALA A 148 -10.91 -2.02 -3.16
N ARG A 149 -10.92 -3.17 -3.85
CA ARG A 149 -11.96 -3.49 -4.85
C ARG A 149 -13.33 -3.71 -4.19
N SER A 150 -13.38 -4.36 -3.03
CA SER A 150 -14.62 -4.52 -2.25
C SER A 150 -15.15 -3.19 -1.71
N LEU A 151 -14.27 -2.20 -1.53
CA LEU A 151 -14.61 -0.83 -1.12
C LEU A 151 -14.96 0.10 -2.31
N THR A 152 -15.07 -0.47 -3.51
CA THR A 152 -15.41 0.25 -4.74
C THR A 152 -16.65 -0.36 -5.35
N VAL A 153 -17.65 0.43 -5.70
CA VAL A 153 -18.89 -0.04 -6.31
C VAL A 153 -19.33 0.87 -7.46
N GLU A 154 -19.95 0.27 -8.47
CA GLU A 154 -20.62 1.00 -9.55
C GLU A 154 -22.11 0.99 -9.29
N ALA A 155 -22.69 2.18 -9.07
CA ALA A 155 -24.11 2.37 -8.85
C ALA A 155 -24.56 3.69 -9.50
N GLU A 156 -25.76 3.71 -10.05
CA GLU A 156 -26.35 4.89 -10.74
C GLU A 156 -25.48 5.46 -11.86
N GLY A 157 -24.74 4.60 -12.59
CA GLY A 157 -23.86 5.01 -13.69
C GLY A 157 -22.57 5.71 -13.24
N LYS A 158 -22.29 5.72 -11.94
CA LYS A 158 -21.09 6.32 -11.34
C LYS A 158 -20.30 5.29 -10.54
N ARG A 159 -18.98 5.42 -10.57
CA ARG A 159 -18.08 4.64 -9.74
C ARG A 159 -17.86 5.35 -8.41
N TRP A 160 -18.19 4.67 -7.33
CA TRP A 160 -18.03 5.13 -5.96
C TRP A 160 -16.87 4.40 -5.30
N VAL A 161 -15.98 5.14 -4.67
CA VAL A 161 -14.79 4.60 -3.99
C VAL A 161 -14.77 5.08 -2.56
N ALA A 162 -14.69 4.16 -1.62
CA ALA A 162 -14.54 4.55 -0.23
C ALA A 162 -13.13 5.10 0.04
N ALA A 163 -13.08 6.20 0.76
CA ALA A 163 -11.83 6.76 1.27
C ALA A 163 -11.38 5.93 2.49
N SER A 164 -10.20 5.32 2.39
CA SER A 164 -9.54 4.62 3.48
C SER A 164 -8.03 4.58 3.26
N SER A 165 -7.27 4.35 4.32
CA SER A 165 -5.82 4.11 4.19
C SER A 165 -5.54 2.88 3.32
N SER A 166 -6.34 1.83 3.45
CA SER A 166 -6.20 0.60 2.66
C SER A 166 -6.44 0.81 1.17
N THR A 167 -7.45 1.63 0.78
CA THR A 167 -7.70 1.97 -0.63
C THR A 167 -6.58 2.82 -1.22
N LEU A 168 -6.03 3.75 -0.45
CA LEU A 168 -4.89 4.56 -0.87
C LEU A 168 -3.64 3.70 -1.09
N PHE A 169 -3.30 2.84 -0.13
CA PHE A 169 -2.17 1.92 -0.26
C PHE A 169 -2.33 0.94 -1.41
N ALA A 170 -3.53 0.40 -1.61
CA ALA A 170 -3.82 -0.49 -2.72
C ALA A 170 -3.66 0.21 -4.07
N ALA A 171 -4.16 1.45 -4.20
CA ALA A 171 -3.99 2.25 -5.40
C ALA A 171 -2.51 2.54 -5.70
N MET A 172 -1.73 2.90 -4.68
CA MET A 172 -0.28 3.09 -4.82
C MET A 172 0.41 1.79 -5.27
N LEU A 173 0.07 0.65 -4.65
CA LEU A 173 0.64 -0.65 -4.99
C LEU A 173 0.28 -1.06 -6.43
N GLU A 174 -0.97 -0.85 -6.85
CA GLU A 174 -1.42 -1.16 -8.21
C GLU A 174 -0.68 -0.34 -9.27
N VAL A 175 -0.48 0.97 -9.03
CA VAL A 175 0.30 1.85 -9.92
C VAL A 175 1.75 1.37 -10.01
N ILE A 176 2.39 1.07 -8.88
CA ILE A 176 3.77 0.60 -8.86
C ILE A 176 3.92 -0.75 -9.58
N MET A 177 3.01 -1.69 -9.34
CA MET A 177 3.04 -3.00 -10.02
C MET A 177 2.82 -2.87 -11.53
N ARG A 178 2.02 -1.91 -11.98
CA ARG A 178 1.74 -1.67 -13.39
C ARG A 178 2.85 -0.90 -14.11
N ASP A 179 3.34 0.16 -13.50
CA ASP A 179 4.24 1.12 -14.16
C ASP A 179 5.71 0.85 -13.80
N GLY A 180 5.96 0.25 -12.64
CA GLY A 180 7.31 -0.03 -12.16
C GLY A 180 8.17 -0.88 -13.11
N PRO A 181 7.70 -2.06 -13.59
CA PRO A 181 8.45 -2.86 -14.56
C PRO A 181 8.79 -2.07 -15.83
N LYS A 182 7.84 -1.28 -16.34
CA LYS A 182 8.05 -0.45 -17.53
C LYS A 182 9.11 0.64 -17.31
N LEU A 183 9.12 1.25 -16.11
CA LEU A 183 10.12 2.25 -15.75
C LEU A 183 11.51 1.63 -15.63
N THR A 184 11.61 0.46 -15.01
CA THR A 184 12.88 -0.28 -14.90
C THR A 184 13.40 -0.71 -16.27
N GLU A 185 12.54 -1.23 -17.14
CA GLU A 185 12.87 -1.59 -18.52
C GLU A 185 13.38 -0.37 -19.31
N ARG A 186 12.67 0.77 -19.24
CA ARG A 186 13.10 2.01 -19.89
C ARG A 186 14.41 2.54 -19.34
N CYS A 187 14.61 2.49 -18.03
CA CYS A 187 15.86 2.87 -17.40
C CYS A 187 17.02 2.00 -17.93
N LEU A 188 16.82 0.68 -17.95
CA LEU A 188 17.81 -0.25 -18.48
C LEU A 188 18.12 0.02 -19.97
N LEU A 189 17.08 0.21 -20.78
CA LEU A 189 17.25 0.52 -22.21
C LEU A 189 18.04 1.80 -22.43
N LEU A 190 17.68 2.88 -21.73
CA LEU A 190 18.39 4.16 -21.83
C LEU A 190 19.84 4.03 -21.36
N THR A 191 20.10 3.29 -20.29
CA THR A 191 21.45 2.99 -19.78
C THR A 191 22.26 2.24 -20.84
N VAL A 192 21.71 1.19 -21.44
CA VAL A 192 22.36 0.42 -22.50
C VAL A 192 22.67 1.30 -23.71
N LEU A 193 21.72 2.12 -24.15
CA LEU A 193 21.92 3.06 -25.28
C LEU A 193 23.03 4.08 -24.96
N LEU A 194 23.05 4.63 -23.75
CA LEU A 194 24.08 5.57 -23.30
C LEU A 194 25.48 4.91 -23.30
N VAL A 195 25.59 3.70 -22.80
CA VAL A 195 26.85 2.96 -22.77
C VAL A 195 27.35 2.65 -24.19
N PHE A 196 26.46 2.27 -25.11
CA PHE A 196 26.82 2.09 -26.52
C PHE A 196 27.21 3.41 -27.19
N ALA A 197 26.51 4.51 -26.91
CA ALA A 197 26.86 5.83 -27.43
C ALA A 197 28.24 6.28 -26.95
N THR A 198 28.63 5.97 -25.70
CA THR A 198 29.90 6.39 -25.08
C THR A 198 31.08 5.54 -25.55
N PHE A 199 30.90 4.22 -25.60
CA PHE A 199 32.04 3.29 -25.82
C PHE A 199 31.97 2.57 -27.17
N GLY A 200 30.91 2.69 -27.94
CA GLY A 200 30.67 1.94 -29.16
C GLY A 200 30.36 0.46 -28.90
N LEU A 201 30.01 -0.29 -29.95
CA LEU A 201 29.56 -1.68 -29.83
C LEU A 201 30.60 -2.61 -29.20
N ARG A 202 31.91 -2.43 -29.53
CA ARG A 202 33.00 -3.27 -29.01
C ARG A 202 33.48 -2.86 -27.63
N GLY A 203 33.27 -1.60 -27.24
CA GLY A 203 33.72 -1.07 -25.96
C GLY A 203 32.67 -1.11 -24.84
N ALA A 204 31.43 -1.32 -25.17
CA ALA A 204 30.29 -1.29 -24.22
C ALA A 204 30.17 -2.59 -23.38
N TRP A 205 30.55 -3.74 -23.94
CA TRP A 205 30.30 -5.04 -23.33
C TRP A 205 30.91 -5.26 -21.94
N PRO A 206 32.12 -4.74 -21.58
CA PRO A 206 32.66 -4.92 -20.24
C PRO A 206 31.82 -4.20 -19.17
N VAL A 207 31.30 -3.01 -19.51
CA VAL A 207 30.43 -2.22 -18.63
C VAL A 207 29.11 -2.94 -18.45
N LEU A 208 28.50 -3.39 -19.55
CA LEU A 208 27.22 -4.11 -19.52
C LEU A 208 27.31 -5.46 -18.81
N LEU A 209 28.44 -6.20 -19.00
CA LEU A 209 28.69 -7.43 -18.29
C LEU A 209 28.82 -7.20 -16.78
N SER A 210 29.58 -6.18 -16.37
CA SER A 210 29.72 -5.80 -14.97
C SER A 210 28.38 -5.44 -14.35
N LEU A 211 27.58 -4.62 -15.02
CA LEU A 211 26.22 -4.27 -14.56
C LEU A 211 25.33 -5.51 -14.43
N SER A 212 25.35 -6.39 -15.42
CA SER A 212 24.55 -7.63 -15.41
C SER A 212 24.91 -8.54 -14.24
N VAL A 213 26.23 -8.72 -13.98
CA VAL A 213 26.71 -9.53 -12.86
C VAL A 213 26.31 -8.90 -11.53
N GLY A 214 26.47 -7.56 -11.39
CA GLY A 214 26.08 -6.83 -10.17
C GLY A 214 24.58 -6.99 -9.87
N LEU A 215 23.71 -6.86 -10.89
CA LEU A 215 22.27 -7.06 -10.75
C LEU A 215 21.90 -8.51 -10.43
N LEU A 216 22.57 -9.50 -11.04
CA LEU A 216 22.37 -10.92 -10.72
C LEU A 216 22.76 -11.23 -9.28
N TRP A 217 23.85 -10.67 -8.78
CA TRP A 217 24.26 -10.83 -7.39
C TRP A 217 23.28 -10.15 -6.44
N LEU A 218 22.76 -8.96 -6.79
CA LEU A 218 21.70 -8.30 -6.01
C LEU A 218 20.46 -9.18 -5.92
N LEU A 219 19.97 -9.70 -7.05
CA LEU A 219 18.78 -10.57 -7.08
C LEU A 219 19.01 -11.84 -6.27
N GLY A 220 20.18 -12.45 -6.38
CA GLY A 220 20.58 -13.61 -5.58
C GLY A 220 20.61 -13.30 -4.09
N ALA A 221 21.18 -12.17 -3.69
CA ALA A 221 21.22 -11.74 -2.29
C ALA A 221 19.84 -11.44 -1.72
N VAL A 222 18.99 -10.74 -2.47
CA VAL A 222 17.58 -10.47 -2.08
C VAL A 222 16.81 -11.76 -1.88
N ALA A 223 16.96 -12.73 -2.79
CA ALA A 223 16.32 -14.04 -2.69
C ALA A 223 16.85 -14.87 -1.51
N HIS A 224 18.17 -14.87 -1.31
CA HIS A 224 18.80 -15.64 -0.23
C HIS A 224 18.47 -15.11 1.16
N LEU A 225 18.32 -13.79 1.30
CA LEU A 225 17.97 -13.13 2.56
C LEU A 225 16.45 -13.03 2.79
N ASP A 226 15.65 -13.66 1.95
CA ASP A 226 14.17 -13.62 1.99
C ASP A 226 13.61 -12.19 2.16
N LEU A 227 14.22 -11.22 1.46
CA LEU A 227 13.78 -9.84 1.52
C LEU A 227 12.52 -9.68 0.67
N LYS A 228 11.40 -9.48 1.35
CA LYS A 228 10.10 -9.27 0.70
C LYS A 228 10.10 -7.98 -0.12
N VAL A 229 9.72 -8.10 -1.38
CA VAL A 229 9.57 -6.93 -2.26
C VAL A 229 8.36 -6.12 -1.79
N ASN A 230 8.60 -4.87 -1.44
CA ASN A 230 7.57 -3.90 -1.11
C ASN A 230 7.60 -2.75 -2.13
N PHE A 231 6.65 -1.82 -2.04
CA PHE A 231 6.53 -0.71 -2.96
C PHE A 231 7.77 0.21 -3.01
N LEU A 232 8.49 0.37 -1.89
CA LEU A 232 9.70 1.17 -1.83
C LEU A 232 10.92 0.42 -2.41
N ASN A 233 11.07 -0.89 -2.12
CA ASN A 233 12.19 -1.68 -2.64
C ASN A 233 12.22 -1.72 -4.15
N PHE A 234 11.05 -1.69 -4.79
CA PHE A 234 10.97 -1.72 -6.24
C PHE A 234 11.67 -0.50 -6.87
N VAL A 235 11.60 0.67 -6.22
CA VAL A 235 12.27 1.90 -6.67
C VAL A 235 13.80 1.77 -6.57
N ALA A 236 14.32 0.89 -5.72
CA ALA A 236 15.75 0.66 -5.62
C ALA A 236 16.37 0.11 -6.92
N LEU A 237 15.64 -0.69 -7.72
CA LEU A 237 16.17 -1.29 -8.95
C LEU A 237 16.62 -0.27 -10.00
N PRO A 238 15.80 0.70 -10.44
CA PRO A 238 16.26 1.74 -11.38
C PRO A 238 17.45 2.55 -10.84
N ILE A 239 17.46 2.84 -9.53
CA ILE A 239 18.54 3.56 -8.87
C ILE A 239 19.84 2.74 -8.95
N THR A 240 19.78 1.45 -8.59
CA THR A 240 20.94 0.54 -8.64
C THR A 240 21.47 0.37 -10.07
N ILE A 241 20.62 0.34 -11.10
CA ILE A 241 21.03 0.31 -12.50
C ILE A 241 21.85 1.57 -12.83
N GLY A 242 21.37 2.75 -12.44
CA GLY A 242 22.06 4.02 -12.71
C GLY A 242 23.43 4.11 -12.03
N ILE A 243 23.48 3.78 -10.74
CA ILE A 243 24.72 3.83 -9.97
C ILE A 243 25.69 2.70 -10.40
N GLY A 244 25.18 1.49 -10.60
CA GLY A 244 26.00 0.35 -11.00
C GLY A 244 26.71 0.55 -12.34
N VAL A 245 26.07 1.20 -13.30
CA VAL A 245 26.71 1.52 -14.58
C VAL A 245 27.80 2.56 -14.43
N GLU A 246 27.65 3.52 -13.51
CA GLU A 246 28.64 4.58 -13.27
C GLU A 246 29.97 3.99 -12.81
N TYR A 247 29.97 3.06 -11.86
CA TYR A 247 31.18 2.42 -11.36
C TYR A 247 31.97 1.69 -12.47
N ALA A 248 31.24 0.89 -13.25
CA ALA A 248 31.84 0.18 -14.37
C ALA A 248 32.36 1.12 -15.48
N THR A 249 31.61 2.19 -15.77
CA THR A 249 31.97 3.19 -16.77
C THR A 249 33.23 3.93 -16.41
N ASN A 250 33.35 4.41 -15.16
CA ASN A 250 34.51 5.13 -14.68
C ASN A 250 35.77 4.27 -14.74
N LEU A 251 35.70 3.02 -14.25
CA LEU A 251 36.83 2.08 -14.31
C LEU A 251 37.18 1.73 -15.74
N TRP A 252 36.21 1.43 -16.60
CA TRP A 252 36.46 1.05 -17.98
C TRP A 252 37.04 2.20 -18.81
N ALA A 253 36.53 3.42 -18.65
CA ALA A 253 37.08 4.61 -19.29
C ALA A 253 38.54 4.82 -18.92
N ARG A 254 38.91 4.62 -17.65
CA ARG A 254 40.28 4.75 -17.19
C ARG A 254 41.17 3.63 -17.74
N CYS A 255 40.68 2.38 -17.80
CA CYS A 255 41.41 1.27 -18.42
C CYS A 255 41.67 1.56 -19.91
N ARG A 256 40.75 2.12 -20.66
CA ARG A 256 40.98 2.51 -22.07
C ARG A 256 41.97 3.65 -22.21
N ALA A 257 41.88 4.67 -21.36
CA ALA A 257 42.85 5.79 -21.37
C ALA A 257 44.28 5.35 -21.01
N ALA A 258 44.41 4.35 -20.14
CA ALA A 258 45.68 3.80 -19.72
C ALA A 258 46.44 3.08 -20.83
N ALA A 259 45.77 2.56 -21.84
CA ALA A 259 46.42 1.98 -23.02
C ALA A 259 47.28 3.02 -23.76
N VAL A 260 46.96 4.32 -23.63
CA VAL A 260 47.73 5.43 -24.20
C VAL A 260 48.79 5.95 -23.21
N SER A 261 48.47 6.00 -21.90
CA SER A 261 49.28 6.64 -20.85
C SER A 261 50.26 5.71 -20.12
N ARG A 262 50.39 4.45 -20.53
CA ARG A 262 51.27 3.41 -19.95
C ARG A 262 51.04 3.14 -18.44
N LEU A 263 49.88 3.48 -17.90
CA LEU A 263 49.49 3.15 -16.53
C LEU A 263 49.29 1.65 -16.40
N THR A 264 49.73 1.09 -15.28
CA THR A 264 49.49 -0.31 -14.96
C THR A 264 48.13 -0.52 -14.33
N LEU A 265 47.57 -1.71 -14.51
CA LEU A 265 46.25 -2.04 -13.94
C LEU A 265 46.19 -1.86 -12.41
N PRO A 266 47.23 -2.21 -11.59
CA PRO A 266 47.27 -1.90 -10.17
C PRO A 266 47.19 -0.40 -9.86
N GLN A 267 47.83 0.46 -10.65
CA GLN A 267 47.72 1.91 -10.48
C GLN A 267 46.35 2.44 -10.77
N ILE A 268 45.68 1.92 -11.81
CA ILE A 268 44.27 2.28 -12.14
C ILE A 268 43.34 1.88 -10.99
N LEU A 269 43.51 0.69 -10.42
CA LEU A 269 42.72 0.23 -9.29
C LEU A 269 43.02 1.04 -8.03
N ALA A 270 44.28 1.43 -7.79
CA ALA A 270 44.65 2.25 -6.65
C ALA A 270 44.06 3.67 -6.74
N GLU A 271 44.03 4.28 -7.92
CA GLU A 271 43.54 5.65 -8.12
C GLU A 271 42.00 5.67 -8.32
N THR A 272 41.54 5.05 -9.39
CA THR A 272 40.12 5.11 -9.78
C THR A 272 39.28 4.16 -8.98
N GLY A 273 39.76 2.96 -8.69
CA GLY A 273 39.08 1.97 -7.87
C GLY A 273 38.84 2.47 -6.45
N SER A 274 39.81 3.14 -5.83
CA SER A 274 39.67 3.74 -4.50
C SER A 274 38.65 4.91 -4.51
N ALA A 275 38.70 5.75 -5.54
CA ALA A 275 37.75 6.86 -5.67
C ALA A 275 36.29 6.36 -5.82
N VAL A 276 36.07 5.36 -6.68
CA VAL A 276 34.77 4.72 -6.86
C VAL A 276 34.30 4.02 -5.57
N SER A 277 35.21 3.35 -4.87
CA SER A 277 34.93 2.69 -3.59
C SER A 277 34.55 3.71 -2.50
N LEU A 278 35.21 4.84 -2.43
CA LEU A 278 34.88 5.91 -1.48
C LEU A 278 33.51 6.53 -1.79
N CYS A 279 33.20 6.74 -3.07
CA CYS A 279 31.90 7.20 -3.50
C CYS A 279 30.77 6.22 -3.09
N SER A 280 30.98 4.92 -3.36
CA SER A 280 30.04 3.88 -2.94
C SER A 280 29.88 3.82 -1.41
N LEU A 281 31.01 3.95 -0.65
CA LEU A 281 30.95 3.94 0.81
C LEU A 281 30.09 5.09 1.36
N THR A 282 30.21 6.30 0.82
CA THR A 282 29.38 7.43 1.24
C THR A 282 27.90 7.19 0.94
N THR A 283 27.58 6.57 -0.19
CA THR A 283 26.22 6.19 -0.58
C THR A 283 25.67 5.09 0.33
N ILE A 284 26.48 4.07 0.66
CA ILE A 284 26.11 3.01 1.61
C ILE A 284 25.82 3.59 3.00
N ILE A 285 26.63 4.54 3.48
CA ILE A 285 26.39 5.23 4.75
C ILE A 285 25.03 5.96 4.70
N GLY A 286 24.75 6.67 3.60
CA GLY A 286 23.47 7.33 3.38
C GLY A 286 22.29 6.37 3.45
N TYR A 287 22.33 5.26 2.70
CA TYR A 287 21.26 4.25 2.73
C TYR A 287 21.19 3.50 4.07
N SER A 288 22.31 3.29 4.75
CA SER A 288 22.35 2.65 6.06
C SER A 288 21.62 3.48 7.13
N SER A 289 21.55 4.80 6.99
CA SER A 289 20.77 5.65 7.90
C SER A 289 19.28 5.31 7.89
N LEU A 290 18.76 4.79 6.77
CA LEU A 290 17.37 4.35 6.64
C LEU A 290 17.06 3.10 7.47
N LEU A 291 18.10 2.32 7.85
CA LEU A 291 17.91 1.15 8.73
C LEU A 291 17.49 1.55 10.15
N LEU A 292 17.78 2.80 10.54
CA LEU A 292 17.37 3.38 11.82
C LEU A 292 15.93 3.96 11.80
N ALA A 293 15.30 4.00 10.63
CA ALA A 293 13.94 4.53 10.52
C ALA A 293 12.93 3.63 11.27
N GLN A 294 11.88 4.22 11.83
CA GLN A 294 10.79 3.45 12.45
C GLN A 294 9.92 2.73 11.40
N ASN A 295 9.90 3.23 10.18
CA ASN A 295 9.11 2.67 9.08
C ASN A 295 9.82 1.46 8.47
N ARG A 296 9.22 0.28 8.57
CA ARG A 296 9.77 -0.99 8.04
C ARG A 296 9.97 -0.97 6.52
N ALA A 297 9.18 -0.20 5.77
CA ALA A 297 9.35 -0.10 4.33
C ALA A 297 10.62 0.68 3.97
N LEU A 298 10.94 1.77 4.71
CA LEU A 298 12.21 2.50 4.58
C LEU A 298 13.41 1.63 4.98
N GLN A 299 13.31 0.86 6.07
CA GLN A 299 14.35 -0.09 6.45
C GLN A 299 14.63 -1.11 5.34
N SER A 300 13.54 -1.65 4.76
CA SER A 300 13.65 -2.63 3.68
C SER A 300 14.28 -2.03 2.42
N PHE A 301 13.89 -0.82 2.05
CA PHE A 301 14.52 -0.07 0.97
C PHE A 301 16.02 0.15 1.23
N GLY A 302 16.40 0.61 2.43
CA GLY A 302 17.81 0.79 2.81
C GLY A 302 18.62 -0.49 2.69
N LYS A 303 18.08 -1.65 3.10
CA LYS A 303 18.74 -2.95 2.94
C LYS A 303 19.01 -3.29 1.47
N VAL A 304 17.98 -3.18 0.62
CA VAL A 304 18.10 -3.52 -0.81
C VAL A 304 19.06 -2.54 -1.52
N ALA A 305 18.98 -1.25 -1.19
CA ALA A 305 19.86 -0.24 -1.76
C ALA A 305 21.33 -0.46 -1.36
N CYS A 306 21.62 -0.72 -0.07
CA CYS A 306 22.98 -1.09 0.38
C CYS A 306 23.52 -2.34 -0.32
N LEU A 307 22.67 -3.39 -0.46
CA LEU A 307 23.06 -4.59 -1.19
C LEU A 307 23.36 -4.28 -2.66
N GLY A 308 22.54 -3.46 -3.30
CA GLY A 308 22.75 -3.02 -4.69
C GLY A 308 24.08 -2.30 -4.87
N GLU A 309 24.41 -1.37 -3.96
CA GLU A 309 25.67 -0.67 -3.94
C GLU A 309 26.87 -1.64 -3.85
N VAL A 310 26.85 -2.53 -2.85
CA VAL A 310 27.94 -3.49 -2.62
C VAL A 310 28.09 -4.43 -3.80
N THR A 311 27.02 -4.99 -4.33
CA THR A 311 27.08 -5.95 -5.43
C THR A 311 27.57 -5.32 -6.73
N CYS A 312 27.09 -4.11 -7.06
CA CYS A 312 27.53 -3.39 -8.26
C CYS A 312 28.99 -2.91 -8.14
N LEU A 313 29.39 -2.41 -6.97
CA LEU A 313 30.79 -2.04 -6.73
C LEU A 313 31.72 -3.24 -6.89
N LEU A 314 31.40 -4.36 -6.25
CA LEU A 314 32.21 -5.58 -6.35
C LEU A 314 32.28 -6.10 -7.79
N ALA A 315 31.14 -6.10 -8.49
CA ALA A 315 31.11 -6.49 -9.90
C ALA A 315 32.01 -5.56 -10.76
N ALA A 316 31.99 -4.26 -10.55
CA ALA A 316 32.84 -3.32 -11.27
C ALA A 316 34.32 -3.54 -10.99
N LEU A 317 34.69 -3.70 -9.71
CA LEU A 317 36.08 -3.92 -9.29
C LEU A 317 36.68 -5.27 -9.72
N LEU A 318 35.84 -6.28 -9.94
CA LEU A 318 36.29 -7.63 -10.34
C LEU A 318 36.23 -7.84 -11.86
N ILE A 319 35.06 -7.51 -12.47
CA ILE A 319 34.81 -7.82 -13.88
C ILE A 319 35.58 -6.90 -14.82
N VAL A 320 35.55 -5.58 -14.57
CA VAL A 320 36.18 -4.61 -15.47
C VAL A 320 37.72 -4.85 -15.57
N PRO A 321 38.48 -5.03 -14.48
CA PRO A 321 39.89 -5.34 -14.56
C PRO A 321 40.21 -6.73 -15.15
N ALA A 322 39.35 -7.73 -14.87
CA ALA A 322 39.52 -9.06 -15.45
C ALA A 322 39.41 -9.02 -16.98
N VAL A 323 38.40 -8.31 -17.48
CA VAL A 323 38.23 -8.12 -18.93
C VAL A 323 39.38 -7.30 -19.54
N ALA A 324 39.83 -6.23 -18.87
CA ALA A 324 40.96 -5.43 -19.33
C ALA A 324 42.25 -6.27 -19.49
N ARG A 325 42.54 -7.19 -18.55
CA ARG A 325 43.65 -8.14 -18.65
C ARG A 325 43.49 -9.07 -19.85
N LEU A 326 42.33 -9.66 -20.05
CA LEU A 326 42.05 -10.57 -21.17
C LEU A 326 42.23 -9.88 -22.55
N ALA A 327 41.81 -8.61 -22.66
CA ALA A 327 41.98 -7.83 -23.86
C ALA A 327 43.48 -7.60 -24.19
N THR A 328 44.29 -7.21 -23.18
CA THR A 328 45.75 -6.99 -23.36
C THR A 328 46.53 -8.26 -23.62
N SER A 329 46.09 -9.42 -23.14
CA SER A 329 46.77 -10.71 -23.43
C SER A 329 46.53 -11.16 -24.88
N ARG A 330 45.35 -10.93 -25.45
CA ARG A 330 45.04 -11.26 -26.84
C ARG A 330 45.84 -10.48 -27.85
N ASP A 331 46.09 -9.20 -27.60
CA ASP A 331 46.89 -8.36 -28.48
C ASP A 331 48.35 -8.80 -28.53
N ARG A 332 48.89 -9.39 -27.42
CA ARG A 332 50.27 -9.92 -27.34
C ARG A 332 50.45 -11.29 -28.05
N THR A 333 49.39 -12.05 -28.25
CA THR A 333 49.45 -13.36 -28.93
C THR A 333 49.20 -13.25 -30.43
N SER A 334 48.71 -12.09 -30.91
CA SER A 334 48.43 -11.82 -32.32
C SER A 334 49.53 -10.98 -33.02
N SER A 335 50.56 -10.54 -32.29
CA SER A 335 51.77 -9.92 -32.79
C SER A 335 52.98 -10.88 -32.72
#